data_006da5f41e3c9141b271deb81b7f75d9
#
_entry.id   006da5f41e3c9141b271deb81b7f75d9
#
_cell.length_a   1.000
_cell.length_b   1.000
_cell.length_c   1.000
_cell.angle_alpha   90.00
_cell.angle_beta   90.00
_cell.angle_gamma   90.00
#
_symmetry.space_group_name_H-M   'P 1'
#
loop_
_entity.id
_entity.type
_entity.pdbx_description
1 polymer ?
#
loop_
_entity_poly.entity_id
_entity_poly.type
_entity_poly.pdbx_seq_one_letter_code
_entity_poly.pdbx_strand_id
1 'polypeptide(L)'
;MPSESAPALLSGSGARCMPRSRVAGIEVDRTGGGRRPEDVSLEIKPAFLQGQTSRMTTRTHPLFHVPVPWVFVLGYLLGALLERIAPIGSGWTRPVRTDVVGAVLFIAGVVVAGWGWFTFHRAGTTRVPGKVSSTMVTWGPYRFSRNPMYVGLSLAYLGEAGLLHQLWPALLLPLTLAYLQWFIIPLEESKLRDTFGPAFDSYRATVRRWI
;
A
#
# COMPACT_ATOMS: atom_id res chain seq x y z
N MET A 1 -45.49 60.62 39.21
CA MET A 1 -46.75 59.90 39.38
C MET A 1 -47.30 59.56 38.02
N PRO A 2 -47.97 58.47 37.87
CA PRO A 2 -47.62 57.07 38.25
C PRO A 2 -47.43 56.25 36.97
N SER A 3 -47.07 55.12 36.99
CA SER A 3 -47.36 53.72 37.35
C SER A 3 -46.88 52.82 36.22
N GLU A 4 -46.12 51.86 36.56
CA GLU A 4 -46.50 50.46 36.73
C GLU A 4 -46.95 49.74 35.48
N SER A 5 -46.11 48.79 35.02
CA SER A 5 -46.45 47.37 35.07
C SER A 5 -45.48 46.56 34.24
N ALA A 6 -44.74 45.72 34.86
CA ALA A 6 -44.36 44.45 34.27
C ALA A 6 -45.58 43.52 34.29
N PRO A 7 -45.74 42.49 33.43
CA PRO A 7 -45.01 41.26 33.62
C PRO A 7 -44.80 40.38 32.34
N ALA A 8 -44.17 39.31 32.58
CA ALA A 8 -44.34 37.97 32.07
C ALA A 8 -43.26 37.42 31.15
N LEU A 9 -42.50 36.54 31.78
CA LEU A 9 -41.88 35.34 31.31
C LEU A 9 -42.67 34.62 30.21
N LEU A 10 -42.04 34.31 29.08
CA LEU A 10 -42.31 33.07 28.38
C LEU A 10 -40.99 32.53 27.77
N SER A 11 -40.59 31.47 28.38
CA SER A 11 -39.82 30.33 27.93
C SER A 11 -40.09 30.02 26.44
N GLY A 12 -38.99 29.91 25.66
CA GLY A 12 -39.04 29.46 24.28
C GLY A 12 -37.70 28.95 23.88
N SER A 13 -37.36 27.73 24.32
CA SER A 13 -36.22 26.96 23.85
C SER A 13 -36.41 26.66 22.37
N GLY A 14 -35.82 27.46 21.54
CA GLY A 14 -35.70 27.20 20.11
C GLY A 14 -34.36 26.54 19.81
N ALA A 15 -34.25 25.26 20.03
CA ALA A 15 -33.19 24.46 19.48
C ALA A 15 -33.28 24.57 17.95
N ARG A 16 -32.43 25.38 17.36
CA ARG A 16 -32.21 25.37 15.91
C ARG A 16 -31.59 24.05 15.50
N CYS A 17 -32.44 23.23 14.95
CA CYS A 17 -32.06 22.01 14.21
C CYS A 17 -31.15 22.40 13.05
N MET A 18 -29.85 22.17 13.17
CA MET A 18 -28.92 22.26 12.05
C MET A 18 -29.31 21.21 11.00
N PRO A 19 -29.36 21.57 9.73
CA PRO A 19 -29.65 20.58 8.69
C PRO A 19 -28.54 19.56 8.62
N ARG A 20 -28.92 18.29 8.72
CA ARG A 20 -28.08 17.14 8.45
C ARG A 20 -27.52 17.29 7.04
N SER A 21 -26.24 17.62 6.94
CA SER A 21 -25.50 17.48 5.69
C SER A 21 -25.43 15.99 5.36
N ARG A 22 -26.25 15.56 4.43
CA ARG A 22 -26.10 14.28 3.75
C ARG A 22 -24.83 14.34 2.89
N VAL A 23 -23.74 13.93 3.44
CA VAL A 23 -22.60 13.49 2.63
C VAL A 23 -22.93 12.07 2.18
N ALA A 24 -22.96 11.91 0.86
CA ALA A 24 -23.44 10.73 0.18
C ALA A 24 -22.95 9.40 0.80
N GLY A 25 -23.89 8.61 1.34
CA GLY A 25 -23.74 7.14 1.40
C GLY A 25 -22.91 6.54 2.53
N ILE A 26 -22.44 7.30 3.52
CA ILE A 26 -21.71 6.75 4.66
C ILE A 26 -22.58 6.86 5.90
N GLU A 27 -23.27 5.79 6.25
CA GLU A 27 -23.95 5.63 7.53
C GLU A 27 -22.92 5.12 8.55
N VAL A 28 -22.47 6.01 9.43
CA VAL A 28 -21.59 5.63 10.54
C VAL A 28 -22.49 5.18 11.69
N ASP A 29 -22.60 3.87 11.88
CA ASP A 29 -23.24 3.30 13.06
C ASP A 29 -22.35 3.54 14.31
N ARG A 30 -22.82 4.39 15.21
CA ARG A 30 -22.15 4.73 16.47
C ARG A 30 -22.62 3.89 17.66
N THR A 31 -23.28 2.78 17.43
CA THR A 31 -23.73 1.89 18.51
C THR A 31 -22.72 0.75 18.73
N GLY A 32 -21.71 0.99 19.56
CA GLY A 32 -20.81 -0.08 19.97
C GLY A 32 -19.66 0.44 20.83
N GLY A 33 -19.82 0.32 22.17
CA GLY A 33 -18.83 0.78 23.13
C GLY A 33 -17.47 0.10 22.98
N GLY A 34 -16.40 0.86 23.18
CA GLY A 34 -15.13 0.36 23.70
C GLY A 34 -14.16 -0.31 22.74
N ARG A 35 -14.21 -0.05 21.41
CA ARG A 35 -13.16 -0.51 20.50
C ARG A 35 -12.05 0.53 20.37
N ARG A 36 -10.81 0.04 20.46
CA ARG A 36 -9.61 0.87 20.29
C ARG A 36 -9.57 1.49 18.90
N PRO A 37 -8.99 2.69 18.72
CA PRO A 37 -8.93 3.39 17.42
C PRO A 37 -8.20 2.63 16.29
N GLU A 38 -7.48 1.59 16.64
CA GLU A 38 -6.69 0.74 15.72
C GLU A 38 -7.52 -0.32 14.99
N ASP A 39 -8.78 -0.55 15.37
CA ASP A 39 -9.63 -1.61 14.79
C ASP A 39 -10.71 -1.09 13.82
N VAL A 40 -10.61 0.15 13.36
CA VAL A 40 -11.56 0.68 12.38
C VAL A 40 -11.23 0.15 11.00
N SER A 41 -11.68 -1.06 10.74
CA SER A 41 -11.81 -1.59 9.38
C SER A 41 -13.01 -0.91 8.73
N LEU A 42 -12.76 -0.06 7.72
CA LEU A 42 -13.84 0.51 6.90
C LEU A 42 -14.44 -0.61 6.04
N GLU A 43 -15.48 -1.24 6.57
CA GLU A 43 -16.24 -2.26 5.86
C GLU A 43 -17.19 -1.57 4.87
N ILE A 44 -16.86 -1.63 3.59
CA ILE A 44 -17.72 -1.09 2.52
C ILE A 44 -18.84 -2.09 2.28
N LYS A 45 -20.09 -1.72 2.61
CA LYS A 45 -21.26 -2.55 2.37
C LYS A 45 -21.42 -2.90 0.87
N PRO A 46 -21.77 -4.13 0.53
CA PRO A 46 -21.83 -4.62 -0.85
C PRO A 46 -22.85 -3.90 -1.76
N ALA A 47 -23.77 -3.13 -1.20
CA ALA A 47 -24.77 -2.38 -1.99
C ALA A 47 -24.15 -1.27 -2.87
N PHE A 48 -22.99 -0.73 -2.50
CA PHE A 48 -22.29 0.28 -3.30
C PHE A 48 -21.59 -0.35 -4.53
N LEU A 49 -21.25 -1.62 -4.47
CA LEU A 49 -20.50 -2.33 -5.51
C LEU A 49 -21.37 -2.78 -6.68
N GLN A 50 -22.68 -2.91 -6.49
CA GLN A 50 -23.60 -3.37 -7.54
C GLN A 50 -23.88 -2.37 -8.65
N GLY A 51 -23.64 -1.06 -8.42
CA GLY A 51 -23.85 -0.01 -9.43
C GLY A 51 -22.69 0.20 -10.40
N GLN A 52 -21.52 -0.40 -10.15
CA GLN A 52 -20.31 -0.13 -10.95
C GLN A 52 -19.86 -1.24 -11.90
N THR A 53 -20.58 -2.36 -11.96
CA THR A 53 -20.19 -3.51 -12.81
C THR A 53 -20.35 -3.29 -14.32
N SER A 54 -20.86 -2.13 -14.77
CA SER A 54 -21.24 -1.92 -16.18
C SER A 54 -20.23 -1.14 -17.03
N ARG A 55 -19.05 -0.77 -16.53
CA ARG A 55 -18.10 0.06 -17.32
C ARG A 55 -16.62 -0.32 -17.21
N MET A 56 -16.25 -1.56 -17.02
CA MET A 56 -14.86 -1.94 -17.04
C MET A 56 -14.54 -3.00 -18.11
N THR A 57 -14.56 -2.60 -19.38
CA THR A 57 -13.76 -3.24 -20.42
C THR A 57 -12.42 -2.51 -20.53
N THR A 58 -11.59 -2.59 -19.51
CA THR A 58 -10.17 -2.25 -19.67
C THR A 58 -9.52 -3.39 -20.45
N ARG A 59 -9.11 -3.12 -21.68
CA ARG A 59 -8.19 -3.98 -22.44
C ARG A 59 -6.92 -4.17 -21.60
N THR A 60 -6.86 -5.24 -20.84
CA THR A 60 -5.66 -5.63 -20.12
C THR A 60 -4.70 -6.26 -21.13
N HIS A 61 -3.63 -5.56 -21.47
CA HIS A 61 -2.52 -6.15 -22.22
C HIS A 61 -1.99 -7.38 -21.46
N PRO A 62 -1.74 -8.51 -22.15
CA PRO A 62 -1.31 -9.75 -21.49
C PRO A 62 0.03 -9.64 -20.74
N LEU A 63 0.86 -8.66 -21.06
CA LEU A 63 2.13 -8.37 -20.36
C LEU A 63 1.99 -7.96 -18.89
N PHE A 64 0.78 -7.62 -18.41
CA PHE A 64 0.54 -7.17 -17.03
C PHE A 64 0.14 -8.26 -16.05
N HIS A 65 0.23 -9.53 -16.45
CA HIS A 65 -0.08 -10.68 -15.58
C HIS A 65 1.12 -11.27 -14.85
N VAL A 66 2.32 -10.70 -15.03
CA VAL A 66 3.51 -11.19 -14.32
C VAL A 66 3.37 -10.78 -12.83
N PRO A 67 3.24 -11.72 -11.90
CA PRO A 67 3.26 -11.39 -10.47
C PRO A 67 4.55 -10.61 -10.15
N VAL A 68 4.44 -9.52 -9.42
CA VAL A 68 5.56 -8.61 -9.16
C VAL A 68 6.82 -9.29 -8.61
N PRO A 69 6.74 -10.30 -7.75
CA PRO A 69 7.95 -11.03 -7.31
C PRO A 69 8.78 -11.57 -8.48
N TRP A 70 8.14 -11.98 -9.58
CA TRP A 70 8.84 -12.48 -10.76
C TRP A 70 9.69 -11.42 -11.48
N VAL A 71 9.30 -10.15 -11.39
CA VAL A 71 10.11 -9.06 -11.97
C VAL A 71 11.47 -8.99 -11.27
N PHE A 72 11.49 -9.12 -9.94
CA PHE A 72 12.73 -9.19 -9.17
C PHE A 72 13.52 -10.45 -9.49
N VAL A 73 12.86 -11.60 -9.56
CA VAL A 73 13.50 -12.89 -9.88
C VAL A 73 14.14 -12.85 -11.28
N LEU A 74 13.39 -12.38 -12.29
CA LEU A 74 13.91 -12.30 -13.66
C LEU A 74 15.06 -11.30 -13.78
N GLY A 75 14.95 -10.14 -13.12
CA GLY A 75 16.04 -9.16 -13.06
C GLY A 75 17.30 -9.73 -12.42
N TYR A 76 17.14 -10.48 -11.33
CA TYR A 76 18.25 -11.13 -10.64
C TYR A 76 18.91 -12.22 -11.50
N LEU A 77 18.09 -13.11 -12.09
CA LEU A 77 18.60 -14.18 -12.96
C LEU A 77 19.34 -13.64 -14.19
N LEU A 78 18.83 -12.56 -14.78
CA LEU A 78 19.52 -11.87 -15.87
C LEU A 78 20.88 -11.33 -15.40
N GLY A 79 20.92 -10.68 -14.23
CA GLY A 79 22.17 -10.20 -13.63
C GLY A 79 23.14 -11.33 -13.33
N ALA A 80 22.66 -12.43 -12.76
CA ALA A 80 23.48 -13.61 -12.49
C ALA A 80 24.02 -14.29 -13.77
N LEU A 81 23.21 -14.27 -14.85
CA LEU A 81 23.66 -14.75 -16.16
C LEU A 81 24.75 -13.84 -16.73
N LEU A 82 24.57 -12.52 -16.65
CA LEU A 82 25.58 -11.55 -17.10
C LEU A 82 26.87 -11.69 -16.28
N GLU A 83 26.79 -11.94 -14.98
CA GLU A 83 27.95 -12.19 -14.11
C GLU A 83 28.75 -13.43 -14.56
N ARG A 84 28.07 -14.46 -15.10
CA ARG A 84 28.76 -15.65 -15.64
C ARG A 84 29.42 -15.40 -17.00
N ILE A 85 28.83 -14.57 -17.86
CA ILE A 85 29.30 -14.30 -19.22
C ILE A 85 30.39 -13.23 -19.21
N ALA A 86 30.19 -12.17 -18.42
CA ALA A 86 31.07 -11.02 -18.34
C ALA A 86 31.22 -10.56 -16.89
N PRO A 87 31.98 -11.30 -16.04
CA PRO A 87 32.12 -10.96 -14.64
C PRO A 87 32.79 -9.60 -14.46
N ILE A 88 32.12 -8.73 -13.70
CA ILE A 88 32.65 -7.40 -13.32
C ILE A 88 33.29 -7.55 -11.93
N GLY A 89 34.54 -7.15 -11.80
CA GLY A 89 35.21 -7.14 -10.49
C GLY A 89 35.77 -8.45 -10.02
N SER A 90 36.09 -9.38 -10.94
CA SER A 90 36.72 -10.69 -10.65
C SER A 90 38.04 -10.62 -9.86
N GLY A 91 38.63 -9.44 -9.70
CA GLY A 91 39.85 -9.17 -8.90
C GLY A 91 39.60 -8.52 -7.55
N TRP A 92 38.34 -8.27 -7.15
CA TRP A 92 38.06 -7.61 -5.89
C TRP A 92 38.26 -8.57 -4.72
N THR A 93 39.03 -8.15 -3.72
CA THR A 93 39.11 -8.84 -2.43
C THR A 93 37.72 -8.92 -1.83
N ARG A 94 37.36 -10.08 -1.29
CA ARG A 94 36.06 -10.30 -0.61
C ARG A 94 36.15 -9.79 0.83
N PRO A 95 35.85 -8.52 1.13
CA PRO A 95 35.91 -8.03 2.48
C PRO A 95 34.75 -8.63 3.29
N VAL A 96 35.01 -9.16 4.46
CA VAL A 96 34.01 -9.67 5.41
C VAL A 96 32.87 -8.66 5.65
N ARG A 97 33.15 -7.38 5.53
CA ARG A 97 32.12 -6.33 5.62
C ARG A 97 31.00 -6.46 4.59
N THR A 98 31.33 -6.90 3.37
CA THR A 98 30.33 -7.09 2.30
C THR A 98 29.40 -8.23 2.65
N ASP A 99 29.91 -9.33 3.21
CA ASP A 99 29.11 -10.46 3.66
C ASP A 99 28.17 -10.09 4.79
N VAL A 100 28.70 -9.35 5.80
CA VAL A 100 27.90 -8.89 6.94
C VAL A 100 26.81 -7.92 6.48
N VAL A 101 27.15 -6.93 5.67
CA VAL A 101 26.16 -5.96 5.14
C VAL A 101 25.16 -6.68 4.25
N GLY A 102 25.60 -7.60 3.38
CA GLY A 102 24.73 -8.40 2.54
C GLY A 102 23.75 -9.23 3.36
N ALA A 103 24.22 -9.91 4.40
CA ALA A 103 23.38 -10.69 5.30
C ALA A 103 22.34 -9.83 6.03
N VAL A 104 22.75 -8.68 6.56
CA VAL A 104 21.85 -7.76 7.25
C VAL A 104 20.76 -7.24 6.31
N LEU A 105 21.14 -6.81 5.10
CA LEU A 105 20.17 -6.34 4.09
C LEU A 105 19.22 -7.45 3.66
N PHE A 106 19.74 -8.66 3.45
CA PHE A 106 18.93 -9.81 3.06
C PHE A 106 17.89 -10.14 4.12
N ILE A 107 18.34 -10.30 5.38
CA ILE A 107 17.44 -10.61 6.50
C ILE A 107 16.41 -9.49 6.71
N ALA A 108 16.85 -8.24 6.73
CA ALA A 108 15.94 -7.10 6.85
C ALA A 108 14.92 -7.07 5.71
N GLY A 109 15.34 -7.33 4.49
CA GLY A 109 14.48 -7.41 3.33
C GLY A 109 13.41 -8.49 3.44
N VAL A 110 13.83 -9.71 3.82
CA VAL A 110 12.91 -10.84 4.04
C VAL A 110 11.91 -10.53 5.16
N VAL A 111 12.36 -9.94 6.27
CA VAL A 111 11.48 -9.55 7.39
C VAL A 111 10.46 -8.51 6.95
N VAL A 112 10.89 -7.45 6.25
CA VAL A 112 9.97 -6.38 5.79
C VAL A 112 8.98 -6.92 4.75
N ALA A 113 9.44 -7.70 3.78
CA ALA A 113 8.57 -8.31 2.76
C ALA A 113 7.58 -9.29 3.40
N GLY A 114 8.06 -10.15 4.30
CA GLY A 114 7.25 -11.09 5.05
C GLY A 114 6.22 -10.42 5.93
N TRP A 115 6.58 -9.32 6.62
CA TRP A 115 5.65 -8.54 7.41
C TRP A 115 4.55 -7.91 6.53
N GLY A 116 4.92 -7.35 5.36
CA GLY A 116 3.95 -6.84 4.39
C GLY A 116 3.00 -7.91 3.90
N TRP A 117 3.53 -9.08 3.53
CA TRP A 117 2.74 -10.22 3.08
C TRP A 117 1.79 -10.74 4.17
N PHE A 118 2.30 -10.90 5.39
CA PHE A 118 1.51 -11.39 6.53
C PHE A 118 0.37 -10.43 6.91
N THR A 119 0.65 -9.11 6.88
CA THR A 119 -0.34 -8.07 7.12
C THR A 119 -1.47 -8.15 6.10
N PHE A 120 -1.10 -8.34 4.82
CA PHE A 120 -2.07 -8.50 3.73
C PHE A 120 -2.91 -9.77 3.90
N HIS A 121 -2.26 -10.88 4.25
CA HIS A 121 -2.93 -12.17 4.45
C HIS A 121 -3.93 -12.12 5.61
N ARG A 122 -3.57 -11.47 6.72
CA ARG A 122 -4.47 -11.26 7.86
C ARG A 122 -5.69 -10.40 7.53
N ALA A 123 -5.56 -9.47 6.61
CA ALA A 123 -6.68 -8.64 6.17
C ALA A 123 -7.71 -9.40 5.30
N GLY A 124 -7.49 -10.69 5.02
CA GLY A 124 -8.39 -11.50 4.19
C GLY A 124 -8.46 -11.05 2.73
N THR A 125 -7.55 -10.16 2.31
CA THR A 125 -7.51 -9.62 0.96
C THR A 125 -6.48 -10.35 0.11
N THR A 126 -6.87 -10.68 -1.12
CA THR A 126 -5.99 -11.37 -2.07
C THR A 126 -5.39 -10.35 -3.04
N ARG A 127 -4.07 -10.34 -3.20
CA ARG A 127 -3.38 -9.63 -4.30
C ARG A 127 -3.46 -10.41 -5.63
N VAL A 128 -4.49 -11.19 -5.83
CA VAL A 128 -4.66 -11.91 -7.10
C VAL A 128 -5.05 -10.90 -8.16
N PRO A 129 -4.29 -10.76 -9.26
CA PRO A 129 -4.68 -9.93 -10.39
C PRO A 129 -6.08 -10.33 -10.86
N GLY A 130 -7.04 -9.38 -10.84
CA GLY A 130 -8.41 -9.62 -11.26
C GLY A 130 -9.44 -9.81 -10.14
N LYS A 131 -9.03 -9.97 -8.87
CA LYS A 131 -9.97 -9.90 -7.73
C LYS A 131 -9.91 -8.52 -7.08
N VAL A 132 -11.08 -7.94 -6.85
CA VAL A 132 -11.22 -6.65 -6.13
C VAL A 132 -10.86 -6.88 -4.66
N SER A 133 -9.91 -6.12 -4.15
CA SER A 133 -9.55 -6.12 -2.74
C SER A 133 -10.76 -5.67 -1.92
N SER A 134 -11.24 -6.48 -1.00
CA SER A 134 -12.41 -6.17 -0.18
C SER A 134 -12.10 -5.17 0.94
N THR A 135 -10.83 -5.01 1.31
CA THR A 135 -10.39 -4.14 2.41
C THR A 135 -9.09 -3.44 2.04
N MET A 136 -9.02 -2.14 2.30
CA MET A 136 -7.80 -1.35 2.13
C MET A 136 -6.93 -1.50 3.38
N VAL A 137 -5.71 -2.03 3.19
CA VAL A 137 -4.75 -2.23 4.28
C VAL A 137 -3.90 -0.98 4.44
N THR A 138 -4.06 -0.29 5.57
CA THR A 138 -3.33 0.96 5.90
C THR A 138 -2.51 0.84 7.19
N TRP A 139 -2.48 -0.32 7.82
CA TRP A 139 -1.82 -0.61 9.09
C TRP A 139 -0.57 -1.49 8.92
N GLY A 140 0.15 -1.71 10.01
CA GLY A 140 1.42 -2.44 9.96
C GLY A 140 2.47 -1.70 9.13
N PRO A 141 3.22 -2.36 8.23
CA PRO A 141 4.26 -1.73 7.42
C PRO A 141 3.68 -0.74 6.38
N TYR A 142 2.37 -0.83 6.06
CA TYR A 142 1.67 0.09 5.16
C TYR A 142 1.45 1.49 5.75
N ARG A 143 1.76 1.70 7.04
CA ARG A 143 1.80 3.04 7.66
C ARG A 143 3.03 3.85 7.24
N PHE A 144 4.11 3.18 6.86
CA PHE A 144 5.39 3.80 6.55
C PHE A 144 5.63 3.91 5.03
N SER A 145 5.14 2.92 4.29
CA SER A 145 5.28 2.85 2.84
C SER A 145 4.00 2.28 2.24
N ARG A 146 3.62 2.77 1.06
CA ARG A 146 2.51 2.16 0.31
C ARG A 146 2.89 0.84 -0.37
N ASN A 147 4.21 0.60 -0.52
CA ASN A 147 4.76 -0.59 -1.17
C ASN A 147 5.83 -1.30 -0.32
N PRO A 148 5.53 -1.64 0.96
CA PRO A 148 6.54 -2.19 1.87
C PRO A 148 7.11 -3.53 1.39
N MET A 149 6.30 -4.33 0.68
CA MET A 149 6.78 -5.58 0.10
C MET A 149 7.85 -5.34 -0.97
N TYR A 150 7.71 -4.29 -1.80
CA TYR A 150 8.72 -3.96 -2.81
C TYR A 150 10.00 -3.40 -2.19
N VAL A 151 9.88 -2.62 -1.11
CA VAL A 151 11.02 -2.19 -0.31
C VAL A 151 11.77 -3.41 0.25
N GLY A 152 11.03 -4.35 0.86
CA GLY A 152 11.63 -5.58 1.38
C GLY A 152 12.31 -6.43 0.30
N LEU A 153 11.65 -6.64 -0.85
CA LEU A 153 12.23 -7.37 -1.97
C LEU A 153 13.48 -6.68 -2.53
N SER A 154 13.51 -5.36 -2.59
CA SER A 154 14.68 -4.59 -3.03
C SER A 154 15.87 -4.76 -2.10
N LEU A 155 15.62 -4.72 -0.78
CA LEU A 155 16.66 -4.95 0.23
C LEU A 155 17.18 -6.39 0.16
N ALA A 156 16.30 -7.38 0.05
CA ALA A 156 16.69 -8.78 -0.07
C ALA A 156 17.51 -9.02 -1.34
N TYR A 157 17.08 -8.46 -2.46
CA TYR A 157 17.79 -8.54 -3.75
C TYR A 157 19.22 -7.97 -3.65
N LEU A 158 19.35 -6.78 -3.06
CA LEU A 158 20.66 -6.15 -2.88
C LEU A 158 21.53 -6.93 -1.88
N GLY A 159 20.91 -7.44 -0.82
CA GLY A 159 21.58 -8.28 0.16
C GLY A 159 22.12 -9.58 -0.43
N GLU A 160 21.32 -10.25 -1.26
CA GLU A 160 21.73 -11.48 -1.98
C GLU A 160 22.86 -11.19 -2.95
N ALA A 161 22.79 -10.11 -3.72
CA ALA A 161 23.87 -9.70 -4.62
C ALA A 161 25.18 -9.44 -3.87
N GLY A 162 25.10 -8.84 -2.67
CA GLY A 162 26.24 -8.63 -1.79
C GLY A 162 26.82 -9.94 -1.26
N LEU A 163 25.99 -10.86 -0.77
CA LEU A 163 26.41 -12.17 -0.26
C LEU A 163 27.06 -13.04 -1.33
N LEU A 164 26.52 -13.01 -2.55
CA LEU A 164 27.05 -13.79 -3.67
C LEU A 164 28.17 -13.06 -4.43
N HIS A 165 28.53 -11.86 -3.99
CA HIS A 165 29.55 -11.00 -4.64
C HIS A 165 29.30 -10.79 -6.12
N GLN A 166 28.03 -10.60 -6.48
CA GLN A 166 27.59 -10.40 -7.85
C GLN A 166 27.26 -8.92 -8.09
N LEU A 167 28.00 -8.29 -8.97
CA LEU A 167 27.81 -6.86 -9.25
C LEU A 167 26.69 -6.60 -10.26
N TRP A 168 26.55 -7.45 -11.27
CA TRP A 168 25.50 -7.28 -12.29
C TRP A 168 24.09 -7.23 -11.74
N PRO A 169 23.66 -8.14 -10.83
CA PRO A 169 22.35 -8.00 -10.20
C PRO A 169 22.18 -6.65 -9.49
N ALA A 170 23.19 -6.21 -8.73
CA ALA A 170 23.13 -4.91 -8.05
C ALA A 170 22.95 -3.74 -9.04
N LEU A 171 23.61 -3.78 -10.19
CA LEU A 171 23.51 -2.76 -11.25
C LEU A 171 22.16 -2.81 -11.98
N LEU A 172 21.51 -3.97 -12.06
CA LEU A 172 20.19 -4.12 -12.68
C LEU A 172 19.03 -3.75 -11.74
N LEU A 173 19.27 -3.67 -10.43
CA LEU A 173 18.23 -3.29 -9.46
C LEU A 173 17.59 -1.92 -9.78
N PRO A 174 18.33 -0.84 -10.08
CA PRO A 174 17.71 0.43 -10.46
C PRO A 174 16.78 0.32 -11.66
N LEU A 175 17.10 -0.50 -12.66
CA LEU A 175 16.24 -0.74 -13.81
C LEU A 175 14.94 -1.47 -13.40
N THR A 176 15.05 -2.47 -12.53
CA THR A 176 13.92 -3.17 -11.94
C THR A 176 13.01 -2.21 -11.18
N LEU A 177 13.59 -1.35 -10.34
CA LEU A 177 12.85 -0.33 -9.58
C LEU A 177 12.21 0.72 -10.49
N ALA A 178 12.89 1.14 -11.54
CA ALA A 178 12.35 2.05 -12.53
C ALA A 178 11.11 1.45 -13.23
N TYR A 179 11.20 0.17 -13.63
CA TYR A 179 10.05 -0.53 -14.20
C TYR A 179 8.85 -0.58 -13.23
N LEU A 180 9.09 -0.90 -11.96
CA LEU A 180 8.04 -0.88 -10.93
C LEU A 180 7.44 0.53 -10.77
N GLN A 181 8.30 1.55 -10.67
CA GLN A 181 7.91 2.92 -10.41
C GLN A 181 7.00 3.50 -11.51
N TRP A 182 7.30 3.21 -12.76
CA TRP A 182 6.63 3.85 -13.89
C TRP A 182 5.51 3.00 -14.50
N PHE A 183 5.57 1.69 -14.35
CA PHE A 183 4.58 0.80 -14.97
C PHE A 183 3.69 0.09 -13.94
N ILE A 184 4.27 -0.60 -12.98
CA ILE A 184 3.49 -1.47 -12.09
C ILE A 184 2.75 -0.66 -11.01
N ILE A 185 3.46 0.19 -10.27
CA ILE A 185 2.87 0.93 -9.15
C ILE A 185 1.74 1.87 -9.61
N PRO A 186 1.87 2.65 -10.71
CA PRO A 186 0.76 3.48 -11.19
C PRO A 186 -0.48 2.67 -11.56
N LEU A 187 -0.30 1.47 -12.14
CA LEU A 187 -1.40 0.58 -12.47
C LEU A 187 -2.10 0.02 -11.21
N GLU A 188 -1.33 -0.34 -10.18
CA GLU A 188 -1.90 -0.77 -8.90
C GLU A 188 -2.62 0.39 -8.18
N GLU A 189 -2.01 1.58 -8.17
CA GLU A 189 -2.61 2.77 -7.57
C GLU A 189 -3.90 3.20 -8.28
N SER A 190 -3.99 3.06 -9.62
CA SER A 190 -5.23 3.35 -10.34
C SER A 190 -6.35 2.40 -9.93
N LYS A 191 -6.06 1.09 -9.85
CA LYS A 191 -7.03 0.09 -9.40
C LYS A 191 -7.50 0.33 -7.96
N LEU A 192 -6.58 0.71 -7.07
CA LEU A 192 -6.92 1.05 -5.68
C LEU A 192 -7.80 2.30 -5.62
N ARG A 193 -7.51 3.32 -6.45
CA ARG A 193 -8.34 4.53 -6.55
C ARG A 193 -9.72 4.23 -7.09
N ASP A 194 -9.83 3.39 -8.12
CA ASP A 194 -11.10 3.00 -8.70
C ASP A 194 -11.97 2.20 -7.71
N THR A 195 -11.32 1.44 -6.82
CA THR A 195 -11.99 0.60 -5.82
C THR A 195 -12.37 1.38 -4.56
N PHE A 196 -11.46 2.21 -4.02
CA PHE A 196 -11.60 2.84 -2.71
C PHE A 196 -11.85 4.35 -2.77
N GLY A 197 -11.70 4.97 -3.94
CA GLY A 197 -12.01 6.38 -4.17
C GLY A 197 -11.31 7.34 -3.18
N PRO A 198 -12.09 8.22 -2.51
CA PRO A 198 -11.55 9.24 -1.60
C PRO A 198 -10.75 8.67 -0.42
N ALA A 199 -11.06 7.45 0.03
CA ALA A 199 -10.32 6.78 1.10
C ALA A 199 -8.87 6.50 0.68
N PHE A 200 -8.67 6.07 -0.57
CA PHE A 200 -7.32 5.89 -1.11
C PHE A 200 -6.58 7.23 -1.29
N ASP A 201 -7.26 8.28 -1.75
CA ASP A 201 -6.63 9.60 -1.91
C ASP A 201 -6.18 10.19 -0.57
N SER A 202 -6.96 10.01 0.51
CA SER A 202 -6.57 10.39 1.87
C SER A 202 -5.34 9.60 2.36
N TYR A 203 -5.31 8.29 2.13
CA TYR A 203 -4.17 7.45 2.47
C TYR A 203 -2.91 7.86 1.69
N ARG A 204 -3.05 8.13 0.38
CA ARG A 204 -1.97 8.59 -0.49
C ARG A 204 -1.39 9.93 -0.06
N ALA A 205 -2.20 10.82 0.51
CA ALA A 205 -1.74 12.12 1.01
C ALA A 205 -0.86 11.99 2.26
N THR A 206 -1.05 10.93 3.06
CA THR A 206 -0.34 10.74 4.34
C THR A 206 0.85 9.79 4.25
N VAL A 207 0.81 8.79 3.35
CA VAL A 207 1.85 7.77 3.25
C VAL A 207 2.56 7.86 1.90
N ARG A 208 3.89 7.85 1.94
CA ARG A 208 4.71 7.92 0.73
C ARG A 208 4.67 6.60 -0.06
N ARG A 209 5.09 6.66 -1.33
CA ARG A 209 5.12 5.48 -2.21
C ARG A 209 6.19 4.48 -1.79
N TRP A 210 7.36 4.96 -1.41
CA TRP A 210 8.49 4.12 -0.98
C TRP A 210 8.75 4.24 0.51
N ILE A 211 9.36 5.30 0.96
CA ILE A 211 9.67 5.59 2.38
C ILE A 211 9.51 7.09 2.63
#